data_3761936ac08d6542d79c8a3e3028a3c4
#
_entry.id   3761936ac08d6542d79c8a3e3028a3c4
#
_cell.length_a   1.000
_cell.length_b   1.000
_cell.length_c   1.000
_cell.angle_alpha   90.00
_cell.angle_beta   90.00
_cell.angle_gamma   90.00
#
_symmetry.space_group_name_H-M   'P 1'
#
loop_
_entity.id
_entity.type
_entity.pdbx_description
1 polymer ?
#
loop_
_entity_poly.entity_id
_entity_poly.type
_entity_poly.pdbx_seq_one_letter_code
_entity_poly.pdbx_strand_id
1 'polypeptide(L)'
;DKKGNIISISSNLVLETYDPTAHAEINAIREASKKLKTHDLSNCILYATGYPCPMCLSAIIWANIQTVYYGTNVNEAEEIGFRDDFIYKYINNKNEEILKIEQLDHEKCFELFEEYKEKQKQIY
;
A
#
# COMPACT_ATOMS: atom_id res chain seq x y z
N ASP A 1 8.50 9.48 13.36
CA ASP A 1 7.50 9.25 14.40
C ASP A 1 6.86 10.58 14.84
N LYS A 2 5.87 10.51 15.69
CA LYS A 2 5.15 11.69 16.21
C LYS A 2 6.00 12.61 17.10
N LYS A 3 7.18 12.17 17.49
CA LYS A 3 8.15 12.99 18.26
C LYS A 3 9.12 13.74 17.34
N GLY A 4 9.01 13.57 16.03
CA GLY A 4 9.87 14.21 15.04
C GLY A 4 11.12 13.43 14.66
N ASN A 5 11.30 12.22 15.13
CA ASN A 5 12.42 11.37 14.72
C ASN A 5 12.14 10.77 13.34
N ILE A 6 13.14 10.81 12.46
CA ILE A 6 13.06 10.17 11.15
C ILE A 6 13.32 8.67 11.32
N ILE A 7 12.33 7.84 10.98
CA ILE A 7 12.44 6.38 11.08
C ILE A 7 12.99 5.80 9.77
N SER A 8 12.48 6.25 8.62
CA SER A 8 12.98 5.84 7.32
C SER A 8 12.85 6.94 6.29
N ILE A 9 13.71 6.91 5.28
CA ILE A 9 13.67 7.75 4.09
C ILE A 9 13.88 6.83 2.91
N SER A 10 12.97 6.86 1.93
CA SER A 10 13.04 5.97 0.78
C SER A 10 12.69 6.68 -0.51
N SER A 11 13.10 6.09 -1.62
CA SER A 11 12.79 6.55 -2.96
C SER A 11 12.11 5.43 -3.76
N ASN A 12 11.61 5.77 -4.95
CA ASN A 12 11.06 4.79 -5.87
C ASN A 12 12.19 3.94 -6.45
N LEU A 13 12.09 2.62 -6.32
CA LEU A 13 13.08 1.65 -6.78
C LEU A 13 12.51 0.67 -7.82
N VAL A 14 11.35 0.97 -8.42
CA VAL A 14 10.66 0.09 -9.37
C VAL A 14 11.59 -0.37 -10.50
N LEU A 15 12.25 0.57 -11.17
CA LEU A 15 13.11 0.27 -12.31
C LEU A 15 14.42 -0.41 -11.90
N GLU A 16 14.98 -0.05 -10.76
CA GLU A 16 16.24 -0.60 -10.27
C GLU A 16 16.11 -2.03 -9.76
N THR A 17 14.99 -2.36 -9.13
CA THR A 17 14.77 -3.68 -8.53
C THR A 17 13.86 -4.59 -9.36
N TYR A 18 13.34 -4.12 -10.48
CA TYR A 18 12.35 -4.81 -11.29
C TYR A 18 11.10 -5.23 -10.49
N ASP A 19 10.75 -4.43 -9.50
CA ASP A 19 9.60 -4.66 -8.62
C ASP A 19 8.56 -3.54 -8.80
N PRO A 20 7.42 -3.84 -9.46
CA PRO A 20 6.40 -2.81 -9.71
C PRO A 20 5.75 -2.27 -8.45
N THR A 21 5.94 -2.92 -7.31
CA THR A 21 5.41 -2.47 -6.02
C THR A 21 6.38 -1.59 -5.25
N ALA A 22 7.62 -1.44 -5.71
CA ALA A 22 8.69 -0.73 -4.98
C ALA A 22 8.56 0.80 -5.08
N HIS A 23 7.37 1.33 -4.88
CA HIS A 23 7.14 2.76 -4.72
C HIS A 23 7.82 3.29 -3.44
N ALA A 24 8.13 4.57 -3.40
CA ALA A 24 8.81 5.17 -2.26
C ALA A 24 8.08 4.94 -0.94
N GLU A 25 6.77 5.08 -0.94
CA GLU A 25 5.92 4.88 0.25
C GLU A 25 5.96 3.43 0.72
N ILE A 26 5.89 2.46 -0.20
CA ILE A 26 6.00 1.03 0.11
C ILE A 26 7.36 0.72 0.74
N ASN A 27 8.43 1.21 0.14
CA ASN A 27 9.78 1.01 0.65
C ASN A 27 9.95 1.63 2.04
N ALA A 28 9.41 2.83 2.25
CA ALA A 28 9.45 3.51 3.55
C ALA A 28 8.71 2.72 4.64
N ILE A 29 7.53 2.17 4.32
CA ILE A 29 6.74 1.33 5.23
C ILE A 29 7.50 0.06 5.59
N ARG A 30 8.06 -0.65 4.59
CA ARG A 30 8.84 -1.87 4.81
C ARG A 30 10.04 -1.62 5.71
N GLU A 31 10.78 -0.57 5.45
CA GLU A 31 11.95 -0.20 6.22
C GLU A 31 11.60 0.21 7.64
N ALA A 32 10.57 1.05 7.82
CA ALA A 32 10.10 1.46 9.12
C ALA A 32 9.60 0.28 9.97
N SER A 33 8.80 -0.61 9.38
CA SER A 33 8.30 -1.81 10.03
C SER A 33 9.43 -2.73 10.48
N LYS A 34 10.43 -2.92 9.64
CA LYS A 34 11.61 -3.72 9.96
C LYS A 34 12.41 -3.11 11.09
N LYS A 35 12.63 -1.80 11.04
CA LYS A 35 13.40 -1.07 12.06
C LYS A 35 12.72 -1.08 13.42
N LEU A 36 11.40 -0.86 13.44
CA LEU A 36 10.60 -0.83 14.66
C LEU A 36 10.12 -2.21 15.10
N LYS A 37 10.35 -3.24 14.28
CA LYS A 37 9.93 -4.63 14.52
C LYS A 37 8.44 -4.76 14.80
N THR A 38 7.63 -4.04 14.02
CA THR A 38 6.17 -4.06 14.13
C THR A 38 5.52 -3.80 12.77
N HIS A 39 4.34 -4.37 12.55
CA HIS A 39 3.47 -4.05 11.42
C HIS A 39 2.58 -2.83 11.69
N ASP A 40 2.50 -2.40 12.95
CA ASP A 40 1.67 -1.28 13.38
C ASP A 40 2.52 0.00 13.46
N LEU A 41 2.32 0.89 12.51
CA LEU A 41 2.98 2.19 12.41
C LEU A 41 2.06 3.34 12.83
N SER A 42 1.11 3.07 13.73
CA SER A 42 0.16 4.08 14.23
C SER A 42 0.85 5.28 14.90
N ASN A 43 2.07 5.10 15.38
CA ASN A 43 2.87 6.18 15.96
C ASN A 43 3.73 6.95 14.93
N CYS A 44 3.52 6.70 13.64
CA CYS A 44 4.28 7.32 12.56
C CYS A 44 3.42 8.27 11.74
N ILE A 45 4.08 9.24 11.12
CA ILE A 45 3.51 10.15 10.13
C ILE A 45 4.29 9.92 8.84
N LEU A 46 3.59 9.86 7.72
CA LEU A 46 4.20 9.70 6.41
C LEU A 46 4.20 11.01 5.64
N TYR A 47 5.34 11.35 5.07
CA TYR A 47 5.50 12.49 4.17
C TYR A 47 5.83 11.97 2.78
N ALA A 48 5.02 12.32 1.79
CA ALA A 48 5.19 11.89 0.41
C ALA A 48 5.32 13.10 -0.52
N THR A 49 6.12 12.99 -1.57
CA THR A 49 6.24 14.06 -2.56
C THR A 49 4.98 14.20 -3.40
N GLY A 50 4.30 13.09 -3.67
CA GLY A 50 3.03 13.08 -4.40
C GLY A 50 1.93 12.39 -3.61
N TYR A 51 0.68 12.67 -3.98
CA TYR A 51 -0.48 11.97 -3.43
C TYR A 51 -0.31 10.46 -3.65
N PRO A 52 -0.45 9.62 -2.62
CA PRO A 52 -0.24 8.18 -2.75
C PRO A 52 -1.14 7.55 -3.79
N CYS A 53 -0.58 6.67 -4.63
CA CYS A 53 -1.38 5.85 -5.54
C CYS A 53 -2.28 4.89 -4.74
N PRO A 54 -3.27 4.23 -5.36
CA PRO A 54 -4.17 3.32 -4.64
C PRO A 54 -3.45 2.19 -3.89
N MET A 55 -2.37 1.64 -4.46
CA MET A 55 -1.55 0.62 -3.79
C MET A 55 -0.91 1.17 -2.50
N CYS A 56 -0.26 2.32 -2.59
CA CYS A 56 0.41 2.95 -1.46
C CYS A 56 -0.61 3.43 -0.41
N LEU A 57 -1.74 3.98 -0.85
CA LEU A 57 -2.82 4.39 0.05
C LEU A 57 -3.33 3.21 0.87
N SER A 58 -3.55 2.07 0.20
CA SER A 58 -3.98 0.84 0.88
C SER A 58 -2.92 0.35 1.87
N ALA A 59 -1.65 0.38 1.49
CA ALA A 59 -0.55 -0.02 2.37
C ALA A 59 -0.45 0.89 3.60
N ILE A 60 -0.65 2.18 3.44
CA ILE A 60 -0.67 3.16 4.53
C ILE A 60 -1.77 2.83 5.53
N ILE A 61 -2.96 2.51 5.03
CA ILE A 61 -4.10 2.12 5.87
C ILE A 61 -3.81 0.80 6.58
N TRP A 62 -3.29 -0.21 5.87
CA TRP A 62 -2.88 -1.48 6.48
C TRP A 62 -1.84 -1.31 7.60
N ALA A 63 -0.93 -0.34 7.43
CA ALA A 63 0.08 -0.04 8.44
C ALA A 63 -0.45 0.78 9.63
N ASN A 64 -1.72 1.13 9.64
CA ASN A 64 -2.36 1.97 10.65
C ASN A 64 -1.80 3.41 10.74
N ILE A 65 -1.14 3.89 9.70
CA ILE A 65 -0.70 5.29 9.63
C ILE A 65 -1.93 6.17 9.46
N GLN A 66 -2.14 7.11 10.36
CA GLN A 66 -3.34 7.95 10.39
C GLN A 66 -3.16 9.32 9.77
N THR A 67 -1.92 9.72 9.50
CA THR A 67 -1.62 11.05 8.96
C THR A 67 -0.59 10.94 7.85
N VAL A 68 -0.95 11.50 6.69
CA VAL A 68 -0.07 11.61 5.52
C VAL A 68 -0.06 13.06 5.07
N TYR A 69 1.13 13.59 4.85
CA TYR A 69 1.32 14.88 4.20
C TYR A 69 1.89 14.64 2.81
N TYR A 70 1.35 15.31 1.81
CA TYR A 70 1.80 15.14 0.42
C TYR A 70 2.01 16.51 -0.26
N GLY A 71 2.86 16.53 -1.29
CA GLY A 71 3.17 17.75 -2.03
C GLY A 71 2.29 17.94 -3.26
N THR A 72 2.41 17.05 -4.24
CA THR A 72 1.69 17.16 -5.53
C THR A 72 0.44 16.29 -5.56
N ASN A 73 -0.57 16.70 -6.31
CA ASN A 73 -1.82 15.95 -6.43
C ASN A 73 -1.78 14.89 -7.56
N VAL A 74 -2.84 14.07 -7.66
CA VAL A 74 -2.95 12.99 -8.65
C VAL A 74 -2.87 13.51 -10.09
N ASN A 75 -3.50 14.63 -10.38
CA ASN A 75 -3.51 15.20 -11.73
C ASN A 75 -2.12 15.64 -12.16
N GLU A 76 -1.34 16.22 -11.27
CA GLU A 76 0.04 16.60 -11.52
C GLU A 76 0.94 15.40 -11.80
N ALA A 77 0.70 14.28 -11.11
CA ALA A 77 1.39 13.02 -11.37
C ALA A 77 1.04 12.46 -12.77
N GLU A 78 -0.23 12.55 -13.18
CA GLU A 78 -0.69 12.12 -14.50
C GLU A 78 -0.04 12.93 -15.63
N GLU A 79 0.13 14.22 -15.45
CA GLU A 79 0.77 15.11 -16.43
C GLU A 79 2.18 14.66 -16.81
N ILE A 80 2.91 14.04 -15.90
CA ILE A 80 4.26 13.52 -16.15
C ILE A 80 4.28 12.01 -16.49
N GLY A 81 3.11 11.37 -16.65
CA GLY A 81 2.98 10.02 -17.17
C GLY A 81 2.73 8.92 -16.15
N PHE A 82 2.55 9.22 -14.87
CA PHE A 82 2.15 8.24 -13.88
C PHE A 82 0.66 7.88 -14.01
N ARG A 83 0.31 6.61 -13.80
CA ARG A 83 -1.01 6.06 -14.09
C ARG A 83 -1.91 5.90 -12.86
N ASP A 84 -1.74 6.73 -11.85
CA ASP A 84 -2.48 6.61 -10.59
C ASP A 84 -4.00 6.75 -10.81
N ASP A 85 -4.40 7.71 -11.66
CA ASP A 85 -5.80 7.96 -12.00
C ASP A 85 -6.47 6.76 -12.68
N PHE A 86 -5.74 6.05 -13.51
CA PHE A 86 -6.19 4.85 -14.20
C PHE A 86 -6.63 3.75 -13.20
N ILE A 87 -5.87 3.56 -12.13
CA ILE A 87 -6.19 2.56 -11.10
C ILE A 87 -7.40 3.01 -10.28
N TYR A 88 -7.49 4.30 -9.94
CA TYR A 88 -8.65 4.85 -9.25
C TYR A 88 -9.93 4.65 -10.07
N LYS A 89 -9.87 4.89 -11.37
CA LYS A 89 -11.01 4.65 -12.29
C LYS A 89 -11.40 3.18 -12.32
N TYR A 90 -10.43 2.26 -12.35
CA TYR A 90 -10.72 0.83 -12.29
C TYR A 90 -11.44 0.44 -10.99
N ILE A 91 -10.96 0.92 -9.85
CA ILE A 91 -11.58 0.62 -8.54
C ILE A 91 -13.05 1.05 -8.53
N ASN A 92 -13.37 2.21 -9.13
CA ASN A 92 -14.72 2.74 -9.18
C ASN A 92 -15.61 2.02 -10.20
N ASN A 93 -15.08 1.68 -11.37
CA ASN A 93 -15.87 1.19 -12.51
C ASN A 93 -15.64 -0.31 -12.82
N LYS A 94 -14.63 -0.95 -12.25
CA LYS A 94 -14.29 -2.39 -12.42
C LYS A 94 -14.28 -2.85 -13.89
N ASN A 95 -13.59 -2.10 -14.75
CA ASN A 95 -13.51 -2.39 -16.18
C ASN A 95 -12.71 -3.69 -16.43
N GLU A 96 -13.38 -4.72 -16.96
CA GLU A 96 -12.80 -6.04 -17.22
C GLU A 96 -11.70 -6.05 -18.28
N GLU A 97 -11.65 -5.05 -19.16
CA GLU A 97 -10.56 -4.90 -20.14
C GLU A 97 -9.20 -4.63 -19.47
N ILE A 98 -9.22 -4.02 -18.29
CA ILE A 98 -8.02 -3.68 -17.53
C ILE A 98 -7.58 -4.89 -16.71
N LEU A 99 -8.50 -5.50 -16.00
CA LEU A 99 -8.27 -6.65 -15.14
C LEU A 99 -9.55 -7.46 -15.02
N LYS A 100 -9.45 -8.74 -15.32
CA LYS A 100 -10.54 -9.68 -15.11
C LYS A 100 -10.34 -10.40 -13.78
N ILE A 101 -11.34 -10.32 -12.91
CA ILE A 101 -11.33 -10.98 -11.60
C ILE A 101 -12.57 -11.87 -11.53
N GLU A 102 -12.36 -13.16 -11.29
CA GLU A 102 -13.44 -14.14 -11.15
C GLU A 102 -13.24 -14.95 -9.88
N GLN A 103 -14.34 -15.33 -9.26
CA GLN A 103 -14.33 -16.27 -8.15
C GLN A 103 -14.19 -17.70 -8.66
N LEU A 104 -13.30 -18.48 -8.03
CA LEU A 104 -13.07 -19.88 -8.37
C LEU A 104 -12.78 -20.66 -7.09
N ASP A 105 -13.26 -21.91 -7.03
CA ASP A 105 -12.99 -22.82 -5.90
C ASP A 105 -13.33 -22.24 -4.51
N HIS A 106 -14.42 -21.51 -4.41
CA HIS A 106 -14.86 -20.85 -3.17
C HIS A 106 -14.82 -21.80 -1.96
N GLU A 107 -15.41 -22.99 -2.09
CA GLU A 107 -15.57 -23.91 -0.96
C GLU A 107 -14.25 -24.42 -0.42
N LYS A 108 -13.33 -24.79 -1.30
CA LYS A 108 -11.99 -25.23 -0.90
C LYS A 108 -11.19 -24.11 -0.25
N CYS A 109 -11.30 -22.90 -0.77
CA CYS A 109 -10.63 -21.74 -0.22
C CYS A 109 -11.23 -21.34 1.13
N PHE A 110 -12.55 -21.45 1.28
CA PHE A 110 -13.24 -21.16 2.52
C PHE A 110 -12.84 -22.11 3.65
N GLU A 111 -12.61 -23.39 3.35
CA GLU A 111 -12.07 -24.36 4.31
C GLU A 111 -10.76 -23.88 4.93
N LEU A 112 -9.90 -23.26 4.16
CA LEU A 112 -8.62 -22.70 4.67
C LEU A 112 -8.85 -21.56 5.68
N PHE A 113 -9.84 -20.71 5.42
CA PHE A 113 -10.21 -19.65 6.37
C PHE A 113 -10.76 -20.21 7.67
N GLU A 114 -11.58 -21.26 7.59
CA GLU A 114 -12.12 -21.94 8.77
C GLU A 114 -11.00 -22.59 9.59
N GLU A 115 -10.04 -23.27 8.93
CA GLU A 115 -8.86 -23.82 9.59
C GLU A 115 -8.06 -22.73 10.28
N TYR A 116 -7.85 -21.60 9.63
CA TYR A 116 -7.10 -20.48 10.20
C TYR A 116 -7.80 -19.94 11.45
N LYS A 117 -9.12 -19.80 11.38
CA LYS A 117 -9.96 -19.35 12.50
C LYS A 117 -9.86 -20.31 13.69
N GLU A 118 -9.93 -21.64 13.44
CA GLU A 118 -9.79 -22.66 14.48
C GLU A 118 -8.42 -22.65 15.17
N LYS A 119 -7.37 -22.32 14.43
CA LYS A 119 -6.00 -22.21 14.98
C LYS A 119 -5.79 -20.97 15.83
N GLN A 120 -6.76 -20.06 15.91
CA GLN A 120 -6.74 -18.85 16.74
C GLN A 120 -5.46 -18.02 16.54
N LYS A 121 -4.99 -17.90 15.30
CA LYS A 121 -3.79 -17.11 14.99
C LYS A 121 -4.08 -15.62 15.08
N GLN A 122 -3.03 -14.85 15.31
CA GLN A 122 -3.13 -13.39 15.33
C GLN A 122 -3.61 -12.83 13.98
N ILE A 123 -4.59 -11.92 14.04
CA ILE A 123 -5.05 -11.15 12.89
C ILE A 123 -4.43 -9.74 12.96
N TYR A 124 -3.96 -9.26 11.84
CA TYR A 124 -3.36 -7.94 11.73
C TYR A 124 -4.31 -6.90 11.14
#